data_f139c76f732aaf18e17912ef6e094307
#
_entry.id   f139c76f732aaf18e17912ef6e094307
#
_cell.length_a   1.000
_cell.length_b   1.000
_cell.length_c   1.000
_cell.angle_alpha   90.00
_cell.angle_beta   90.00
_cell.angle_gamma   90.00
#
_symmetry.space_group_name_H-M   'P 1'
#
loop_
_entity.id
_entity.type
_entity.pdbx_description
1 polymer ?
#
loop_
_entity_poly.entity_id
_entity_poly.type
_entity_poly.pdbx_seq_one_letter_code
_entity_poly.pdbx_strand_id
1 'polypeptide(L)'
;MMVLVTYDVRTAETGGAKRLRRVAKACRDYGQRVQYSVFEIEVDPAQWTSLRARLEGLIKSEHDSLRYYFLGANWRRRVEHVGAKPALDLGGPLIV
;
A
#
# COMPACT_ATOMS: atom_id res chain seq x y z
N MET A 1 -11.56 7.79 -1.53
CA MET A 1 -10.98 7.72 -0.18
C MET A 1 -9.49 7.37 -0.24
N MET A 2 -8.72 7.92 0.65
CA MET A 2 -7.29 7.62 0.72
C MET A 2 -7.02 6.63 1.84
N VAL A 3 -6.37 5.53 1.51
CA VAL A 3 -5.95 4.51 2.47
C VAL A 3 -4.43 4.37 2.37
N LEU A 4 -3.77 4.44 3.52
CA LEU A 4 -2.37 4.08 3.61
C LEU A 4 -2.29 2.60 3.96
N VAL A 5 -1.69 1.82 3.09
CA VAL A 5 -1.50 0.39 3.32
C VAL A 5 -0.04 0.14 3.69
N THR A 6 0.18 -0.46 4.84
CA THR A 6 1.50 -0.89 5.26
C THR A 6 1.49 -2.41 5.45
N TYR A 7 2.60 -3.05 5.15
CA TYR A 7 2.70 -4.49 5.32
C TYR A 7 4.09 -4.91 5.79
N ASP A 8 4.10 -6.04 6.46
CA ASP A 8 5.32 -6.70 6.89
C ASP A 8 5.14 -8.19 6.54
N VAL A 9 5.90 -8.65 5.56
CA VAL A 9 5.82 -10.03 5.07
C VAL A 9 7.11 -10.74 5.41
N ARG A 10 6.97 -11.87 6.10
CA ARG A 10 8.11 -12.67 6.51
C ARG A 10 8.72 -13.38 5.31
N THR A 11 9.95 -13.00 4.93
CA THR A 11 10.61 -13.52 3.73
C THR A 11 11.61 -14.63 4.02
N ALA A 12 11.93 -14.89 5.29
CA ALA A 12 12.93 -15.89 5.65
C ALA A 12 12.48 -17.33 5.41
N GLU A 13 11.19 -17.56 5.25
CA GLU A 13 10.64 -18.89 5.00
C GLU A 13 10.35 -19.12 3.51
N THR A 14 10.13 -20.37 3.13
CA THR A 14 9.76 -20.76 1.77
C THR A 14 8.48 -20.06 1.34
N GLY A 15 8.51 -19.39 0.19
CA GLY A 15 7.36 -18.70 -0.37
C GLY A 15 7.17 -17.26 0.12
N GLY A 16 7.92 -16.81 1.12
CA GLY A 16 7.77 -15.46 1.67
C GLY A 16 8.12 -14.37 0.67
N ALA A 17 9.19 -14.51 -0.08
CA ALA A 17 9.57 -13.54 -1.10
C ALA A 17 8.51 -13.42 -2.20
N LYS A 18 7.89 -14.53 -2.58
CA LYS A 18 6.82 -14.55 -3.57
C LYS A 18 5.56 -13.86 -3.04
N ARG A 19 5.21 -14.10 -1.77
CA ARG A 19 4.08 -13.41 -1.12
C ARG A 19 4.33 -11.91 -1.09
N LEU A 20 5.54 -11.50 -0.72
CA LEU A 20 5.91 -10.09 -0.68
C LEU A 20 5.69 -9.42 -2.04
N ARG A 21 6.17 -10.05 -3.11
CA ARG A 21 5.99 -9.51 -4.46
C ARG A 21 4.53 -9.42 -4.86
N ARG A 22 3.71 -10.40 -4.49
CA ARG A 22 2.27 -10.40 -4.79
C ARG A 22 1.52 -9.32 -4.04
N VAL A 23 1.87 -9.10 -2.77
CA VAL A 23 1.29 -8.02 -1.97
C VAL A 23 1.65 -6.66 -2.58
N ALA A 24 2.92 -6.46 -2.90
CA ALA A 24 3.36 -5.22 -3.53
C ALA A 24 2.68 -4.98 -4.89
N LYS A 25 2.52 -6.02 -5.69
CA LYS A 25 1.82 -5.89 -6.99
C LYS A 25 0.35 -5.52 -6.78
N ALA A 26 -0.32 -6.14 -5.84
CA ALA A 26 -1.72 -5.79 -5.54
C ALA A 26 -1.85 -4.32 -5.16
N CYS A 27 -0.96 -3.82 -4.32
CA CYS A 27 -0.95 -2.42 -3.94
C CYS A 27 -0.64 -1.50 -5.15
N ARG A 28 0.33 -1.88 -5.99
CA ARG A 28 0.67 -1.09 -7.18
C ARG A 28 -0.49 -1.01 -8.19
N ASP A 29 -1.30 -2.04 -8.28
CA ASP A 29 -2.45 -2.03 -9.19
C ASP A 29 -3.49 -0.98 -8.81
N TYR A 30 -3.48 -0.50 -7.56
CA TYR A 30 -4.47 0.44 -7.05
C TYR A 30 -3.89 1.77 -6.58
N GLY A 31 -2.58 1.86 -6.40
CA GLY A 31 -1.98 3.06 -5.85
C GLY A 31 -0.48 3.17 -6.08
N GLN A 32 0.20 3.92 -5.24
CA GLN A 32 1.60 4.25 -5.43
C GLN A 32 2.42 3.97 -4.18
N ARG A 33 3.60 3.38 -4.39
CA ARG A 33 4.56 3.15 -3.32
C ARG A 33 5.18 4.48 -2.90
N VAL A 34 5.16 4.75 -1.60
CA VAL A 34 5.82 5.93 -1.02
C VAL A 34 7.03 5.54 -0.18
N GLN A 35 7.05 4.34 0.34
CA GLN A 35 8.20 3.71 0.99
C GLN A 35 8.15 2.21 0.68
N TYR A 36 9.19 1.44 1.05
CA TYR A 36 9.30 0.04 0.66
C TYR A 36 8.02 -0.77 0.88
N SER A 37 7.46 -0.70 2.06
CA SER A 37 6.26 -1.46 2.43
C SER A 37 5.09 -0.55 2.74
N VAL A 38 5.04 0.64 2.12
CA VAL A 38 4.01 1.63 2.36
C VAL A 38 3.49 2.14 1.02
N PHE A 39 2.18 2.04 0.85
CA PHE A 39 1.49 2.51 -0.35
C PHE A 39 0.37 3.47 0.01
N GLU A 40 0.25 4.52 -0.78
CA GLU A 40 -0.92 5.41 -0.76
C GLU A 40 -1.88 4.95 -1.84
N ILE A 41 -3.10 4.63 -1.42
CA ILE A 41 -4.13 4.03 -2.28
C ILE A 41 -5.35 4.94 -2.28
N GLU A 42 -5.62 5.59 -3.43
CA GLU A 42 -6.83 6.39 -3.57
C GLU A 42 -7.86 5.60 -4.37
N VAL A 43 -8.95 5.22 -3.73
CA VAL A 43 -9.96 4.30 -4.28
C VAL A 43 -11.35 4.68 -3.80
N ASP A 44 -12.37 4.21 -4.50
CA ASP A 44 -13.73 4.24 -3.99
C ASP A 44 -13.97 3.03 -3.05
N PRO A 45 -15.09 3.01 -2.32
CA PRO A 45 -15.37 1.91 -1.38
C PRO A 45 -15.42 0.53 -2.04
N ALA A 46 -15.92 0.42 -3.26
CA ALA A 46 -15.98 -0.86 -3.97
C ALA A 46 -14.58 -1.37 -4.34
N GLN A 47 -13.75 -0.46 -4.85
CA GLN A 47 -12.35 -0.79 -5.16
C GLN A 47 -11.60 -1.19 -3.90
N TRP A 48 -11.84 -0.48 -2.80
CA TRP A 48 -11.19 -0.81 -1.52
C TRP A 48 -11.60 -2.20 -1.03
N THR A 49 -12.87 -2.54 -1.12
CA THR A 49 -13.35 -3.86 -0.74
C THR A 49 -12.64 -4.95 -1.54
N SER A 50 -12.49 -4.76 -2.85
CA SER A 50 -11.80 -5.71 -3.72
C SER A 50 -10.31 -5.83 -3.38
N LEU A 51 -9.63 -4.70 -3.19
CA LEU A 51 -8.21 -4.70 -2.84
C LEU A 51 -7.97 -5.34 -1.48
N ARG A 52 -8.78 -4.97 -0.50
CA ARG A 52 -8.67 -5.52 0.85
C ARG A 52 -8.81 -7.04 0.84
N ALA A 53 -9.82 -7.57 0.15
CA ALA A 53 -10.02 -9.01 0.04
C ALA A 53 -8.81 -9.69 -0.61
N ARG A 54 -8.27 -9.08 -1.66
CA ARG A 54 -7.09 -9.60 -2.37
C ARG A 54 -5.88 -9.65 -1.45
N LEU A 55 -5.60 -8.56 -0.72
CA LEU A 55 -4.46 -8.48 0.19
C LEU A 55 -4.57 -9.51 1.31
N GLU A 56 -5.73 -9.61 1.93
CA GLU A 56 -5.95 -10.52 3.05
C GLU A 56 -5.92 -11.98 2.60
N GLY A 57 -6.24 -12.26 1.34
CA GLY A 57 -6.09 -13.58 0.75
C GLY A 57 -4.66 -13.97 0.38
N LEU A 58 -3.76 -12.99 0.24
CA LEU A 58 -2.38 -13.24 -0.14
C LEU A 58 -1.47 -13.53 1.05
N ILE A 59 -1.75 -12.96 2.21
CA ILE A 59 -0.86 -13.08 3.38
C ILE A 59 -1.14 -14.37 4.16
N LYS A 60 -0.14 -14.74 4.97
CA LYS A 60 -0.29 -15.76 6.02
C LYS A 60 -0.35 -15.03 7.36
N SER A 61 -1.50 -15.05 7.99
CA SER A 61 -1.75 -14.24 9.20
C SER A 61 -0.86 -14.61 10.38
N GLU A 62 -0.31 -15.84 10.40
CA GLU A 62 0.63 -16.25 11.46
C GLU A 62 2.05 -15.74 11.23
N HIS A 63 2.37 -15.21 10.05
CA HIS A 63 3.73 -14.75 9.71
C HIS A 63 3.78 -13.33 9.22
N ASP A 64 2.71 -12.86 8.60
CA ASP A 64 2.65 -11.57 7.91
C ASP A 64 1.66 -10.65 8.60
N SER A 65 1.81 -9.35 8.40
CA SER A 65 0.85 -8.37 8.89
C SER A 65 0.53 -7.33 7.83
N LEU A 66 -0.71 -6.86 7.88
CA LEU A 66 -1.20 -5.73 7.10
C LEU A 66 -1.75 -4.69 8.07
N ARG A 67 -1.56 -3.43 7.73
CA ARG A 67 -2.14 -2.33 8.51
C ARG A 67 -2.68 -1.27 7.56
N TYR A 68 -3.88 -0.82 7.83
CA TYR A 68 -4.55 0.19 7.02
C TYR A 68 -4.79 1.44 7.84
N TYR A 69 -4.48 2.59 7.24
CA TYR A 69 -4.78 3.90 7.84
C TYR A 69 -5.73 4.62 6.90
N PHE A 70 -6.89 5.00 7.40
CA PHE A 70 -7.89 5.72 6.61
C PHE A 70 -7.71 7.21 6.87
N LEU A 71 -7.25 7.94 5.85
CA LEU A 71 -6.82 9.33 6.03
C LEU A 71 -7.94 10.35 5.82
N GLY A 72 -9.05 9.92 5.24
CA GLY A 72 -10.20 10.78 5.03
C GLY A 72 -10.07 11.71 3.83
N ALA A 73 -11.05 12.62 3.68
CA ALA A 73 -11.15 13.50 2.52
C ALA A 73 -10.04 14.55 2.47
N ASN A 74 -9.55 14.99 3.63
CA ASN A 74 -8.52 16.03 3.73
C ASN A 74 -7.12 15.46 3.86
N TRP A 75 -6.87 14.31 3.29
CA TRP A 75 -5.62 13.60 3.46
C TRP A 75 -4.40 14.40 2.97
N ARG A 76 -4.53 15.22 1.93
CA ARG A 76 -3.41 16.01 1.39
C ARG A 76 -2.82 16.96 2.42
N ARG A 77 -3.64 17.47 3.32
CA ARG A 77 -3.20 18.36 4.40
C ARG A 77 -2.58 17.59 5.57
N ARG A 78 -2.79 16.29 5.62
CA ARG A 78 -2.33 15.42 6.71
C ARG A 78 -1.06 14.67 6.37
N VAL A 79 -0.58 14.78 5.15
CA VAL A 79 0.65 14.11 4.71
C VAL A 79 1.70 15.19 4.46
N GLU A 80 2.82 15.07 5.15
CA GLU A 80 3.99 15.93 4.95
C GLU A 80 5.15 15.04 4.54
N HIS A 81 5.83 15.43 3.47
CA HIS A 81 6.99 14.73 2.98
C HIS A 81 8.23 15.56 3.26
N VAL A 82 9.23 14.95 3.90
CA VAL A 82 10.52 15.57 4.16
C VAL A 82 11.60 14.61 3.66
N GLY A 83 12.49 15.11 2.83
CA GLY A 83 13.62 14.34 2.36
C GLY A 83 13.83 14.45 0.86
N ALA A 84 14.89 13.83 0.38
CA ALA A 84 15.34 13.93 -1.01
C ALA A 84 14.50 13.11 -1.98
N LYS A 85 13.77 12.10 -1.50
CA LYS A 85 12.98 11.21 -2.34
C LYS A 85 11.57 11.77 -2.46
N PRO A 86 11.20 12.34 -3.61
CA PRO A 86 9.88 12.94 -3.74
C PRO A 86 8.80 11.87 -3.65
N ALA A 87 7.72 12.19 -2.95
CA ALA A 87 6.52 11.38 -3.00
C ALA A 87 5.90 11.51 -4.39
N LEU A 88 5.35 10.42 -4.91
CA LEU A 88 4.66 10.45 -6.19
C LEU A 88 3.34 11.19 -6.02
N ASP A 89 3.04 12.11 -6.93
CA ASP A 89 1.77 12.80 -6.94
C ASP A 89 0.73 11.91 -7.61
N LEU A 90 -0.27 11.49 -6.85
CA LEU A 90 -1.33 10.62 -7.36
C LEU A 90 -2.22 11.32 -8.41
N GLY A 91 -2.26 12.64 -8.41
CA GLY A 91 -3.05 13.42 -9.35
C GLY A 91 -2.28 13.97 -10.53
N GLY A 92 -0.98 13.71 -10.63
CA GLY A 92 -0.11 14.30 -11.64
C GLY A 92 0.80 13.30 -12.33
N PRO A 93 1.67 13.78 -13.23
CA PRO A 93 2.64 12.92 -13.89
C PRO A 93 3.64 12.38 -12.87
N LEU A 94 4.13 11.18 -13.12
CA LEU A 94 5.20 10.58 -12.34
C LEU A 94 6.46 11.44 -12.49
N ILE A 95 6.90 11.99 -11.36
CA ILE A 95 8.19 12.64 -11.27
C ILE A 95 9.14 11.65 -10.62
N VAL A 96 10.03 11.16 -11.40
CA VAL A 96 11.01 10.16 -10.94
C VAL A 96 12.25 10.86 -10.47
#